data_4a95f9fffcba64b62321d7aedd0f297e
#
_entry.id   4a95f9fffcba64b62321d7aedd0f297e
#
_cell.length_a   1.000
_cell.length_b   1.000
_cell.length_c   1.000
_cell.angle_alpha   90.00
_cell.angle_beta   90.00
_cell.angle_gamma   90.00
#
_symmetry.space_group_name_H-M   'P 1'
#
loop_
_entity.id
_entity.type
_entity.pdbx_description
1 polymer ?
#
loop_
_entity_poly.entity_id
_entity_poly.type
_entity_poly.pdbx_seq_one_letter_code
_entity_poly.pdbx_strand_id
1 'polypeptide(L)'
;MNLDELIKQAIEAGASDIHFTVGAEPTMRLHGRLTQLNNTILTNEDTVRFTKHILNDKQIAHLLEVGEVDCAYEVDNGYRLRVNIFKQKNNCGIALRVIPKDIPSMESLGLPPVIKKLAEKRRGLILVTGPTGSGKSTTLATM
;
A
#
# COMPACT_ATOMS: atom_id res chain seq x y z
N MET A 1 11.95 -3.69 17.35
CA MET A 1 10.73 -3.11 16.76
C MET A 1 10.06 -4.18 15.92
N ASN A 2 8.75 -4.39 16.05
CA ASN A 2 7.99 -5.40 15.31
C ASN A 2 7.35 -4.75 14.08
N LEU A 3 7.60 -5.29 12.87
CA LEU A 3 7.08 -4.74 11.62
C LEU A 3 5.56 -4.80 11.55
N ASP A 4 4.96 -5.95 11.89
CA ASP A 4 3.52 -6.15 11.78
C ASP A 4 2.72 -5.27 12.75
N GLU A 5 3.28 -5.00 13.93
CA GLU A 5 2.69 -4.05 14.88
C GLU A 5 2.69 -2.63 14.33
N LEU A 6 3.79 -2.19 13.71
CA LEU A 6 3.86 -0.87 13.07
C LEU A 6 2.87 -0.74 11.92
N ILE A 7 2.76 -1.78 11.08
CA ILE A 7 1.81 -1.81 9.97
C ILE A 7 0.37 -1.75 10.51
N LYS A 8 0.05 -2.54 11.54
CA LYS A 8 -1.29 -2.54 12.17
C LYS A 8 -1.65 -1.16 12.71
N GLN A 9 -0.76 -0.54 13.47
CA GLN A 9 -0.97 0.82 14.01
C GLN A 9 -1.24 1.83 12.90
N ALA A 10 -0.49 1.77 11.79
CA ALA A 10 -0.70 2.66 10.66
C ALA A 10 -2.06 2.41 9.98
N ILE A 11 -2.46 1.15 9.79
CA ILE A 11 -3.75 0.79 9.20
C ILE A 11 -4.92 1.25 10.08
N GLU A 12 -4.83 1.02 11.39
CA GLU A 12 -5.84 1.45 12.37
C GLU A 12 -5.98 2.97 12.42
N ALA A 13 -4.88 3.70 12.20
CA ALA A 13 -4.90 5.15 12.06
C ALA A 13 -5.50 5.63 10.72
N GLY A 14 -5.75 4.73 9.75
CA GLY A 14 -6.30 5.06 8.43
C GLY A 14 -5.24 5.46 7.40
N ALA A 15 -4.01 4.98 7.54
CA ALA A 15 -2.94 5.27 6.60
C ALA A 15 -3.19 4.65 5.21
N SER A 16 -2.88 5.41 4.16
CA SER A 16 -2.87 4.91 2.77
C SER A 16 -1.52 4.31 2.38
N ASP A 17 -0.43 4.88 2.88
CA ASP A 17 0.94 4.44 2.59
C ASP A 17 1.78 4.48 3.88
N ILE A 18 2.80 3.62 3.96
CA ILE A 18 3.75 3.53 5.07
C ILE A 18 5.15 3.50 4.48
N HIS A 19 6.10 4.18 5.09
CA HIS A 19 7.48 4.25 4.63
C HIS A 19 8.45 3.95 5.75
N PHE A 20 9.41 3.06 5.48
CA PHE A 20 10.53 2.77 6.35
C PHE A 20 11.83 3.10 5.63
N THR A 21 12.57 4.07 6.15
CA THR A 21 13.83 4.56 5.58
C THR A 21 14.88 4.63 6.67
N VAL A 22 16.09 4.16 6.38
CA VAL A 22 17.23 4.23 7.33
C VAL A 22 17.55 5.68 7.65
N GLY A 23 17.76 5.96 8.94
CA GLY A 23 18.09 7.30 9.42
C GLY A 23 16.87 8.21 9.59
N ALA A 24 15.66 7.69 9.39
CA ALA A 24 14.40 8.40 9.60
C ALA A 24 13.48 7.59 10.51
N GLU A 25 12.51 8.25 11.09
CA GLU A 25 11.42 7.61 11.82
C GLU A 25 10.43 6.96 10.83
N PRO A 26 9.78 5.85 11.20
CA PRO A 26 8.67 5.30 10.42
C PRO A 26 7.64 6.38 10.13
N THR A 27 7.29 6.56 8.87
CA THR A 27 6.29 7.55 8.43
C THR A 27 5.10 6.88 7.77
N MET A 28 3.93 7.49 7.91
CA MET A 28 2.70 7.06 7.25
C MET A 28 2.04 8.25 6.56
N ARG A 29 1.21 7.97 5.56
CA ARG A 29 0.41 8.98 4.90
C ARG A 29 -1.02 8.94 5.41
N LEU A 30 -1.44 10.02 6.08
CA LEU A 30 -2.82 10.22 6.56
C LEU A 30 -3.44 11.39 5.81
N HIS A 31 -4.59 11.19 5.16
CA HIS A 31 -5.31 12.24 4.43
C HIS A 31 -4.41 13.05 3.48
N GLY A 32 -3.47 12.37 2.79
CA GLY A 32 -2.52 12.98 1.87
C GLY A 32 -1.28 13.60 2.50
N ARG A 33 -1.18 13.70 3.83
CA ARG A 33 -0.03 14.28 4.55
C ARG A 33 0.85 13.18 5.15
N LEU A 34 2.17 13.37 5.10
CA LEU A 34 3.12 12.50 5.79
C LEU A 34 3.13 12.84 7.29
N THR A 35 2.99 11.81 8.11
CA THR A 35 2.97 11.90 9.58
C THR A 35 3.88 10.81 10.14
N GLN A 36 4.59 11.08 11.21
CA GLN A 36 5.39 10.10 11.93
C GLN A 36 4.49 9.04 12.58
N LEU A 37 4.89 7.78 12.48
CA LEU A 37 4.20 6.68 13.14
C LEU A 37 4.71 6.47 14.57
N ASN A 38 6.02 6.66 14.78
CA ASN A 38 6.65 6.70 16.10
C ASN A 38 7.94 7.54 16.03
N ASN A 39 8.61 7.74 17.18
CA ASN A 39 9.79 8.60 17.32
C ASN A 39 11.12 7.82 17.30
N THR A 40 11.12 6.56 16.85
CA THR A 40 12.33 5.74 16.82
C THR A 40 12.95 5.79 15.44
N ILE A 41 14.18 6.28 15.34
CA ILE A 41 14.95 6.32 14.10
C ILE A 41 15.33 4.90 13.69
N LEU A 42 15.00 4.52 12.46
CA LEU A 42 15.31 3.21 11.90
C LEU A 42 16.80 3.07 11.57
N THR A 43 17.38 1.97 12.00
CA THR A 43 18.73 1.57 11.64
C THR A 43 18.71 0.72 10.36
N ASN A 44 19.90 0.52 9.77
CA ASN A 44 20.05 -0.42 8.65
C ASN A 44 19.66 -1.86 9.06
N GLU A 45 19.99 -2.27 10.28
CA GLU A 45 19.61 -3.58 10.81
C GLU A 45 18.10 -3.77 10.88
N ASP A 46 17.35 -2.72 11.23
CA ASP A 46 15.89 -2.77 11.25
C ASP A 46 15.31 -2.97 9.85
N THR A 47 15.75 -2.19 8.86
CA THR A 47 15.25 -2.30 7.50
C THR A 47 15.65 -3.62 6.83
N VAL A 48 16.85 -4.14 7.11
CA VAL A 48 17.27 -5.48 6.66
C VAL A 48 16.40 -6.56 7.28
N ARG A 49 16.10 -6.47 8.58
CA ARG A 49 15.22 -7.41 9.27
C ARG A 49 13.81 -7.37 8.70
N PHE A 50 13.26 -6.17 8.45
CA PHE A 50 11.95 -6.00 7.82
C PHE A 50 11.92 -6.58 6.40
N THR A 51 12.96 -6.33 5.60
CA THR A 51 13.12 -6.90 4.26
C THR A 51 13.10 -8.41 4.28
N LYS A 52 13.86 -9.04 5.19
CA LYS A 52 13.89 -10.50 5.34
C LYS A 52 12.59 -11.09 5.87
N HIS A 53 11.80 -10.31 6.59
CA HIS A 53 10.48 -10.73 7.08
C HIS A 53 9.43 -10.72 5.96
N ILE A 54 9.52 -9.78 5.04
CA ILE A 54 8.58 -9.63 3.92
C ILE A 54 8.93 -10.55 2.74
N LEU A 55 10.21 -10.64 2.38
CA LEU A 55 10.69 -11.31 1.17
C LEU A 55 11.13 -12.76 1.43
N ASN A 56 10.86 -13.64 0.46
CA ASN A 56 11.47 -14.97 0.41
C ASN A 56 12.87 -14.91 -0.23
N ASP A 57 13.62 -16.05 -0.15
CA ASP A 57 15.00 -16.12 -0.62
C ASP A 57 15.17 -15.75 -2.10
N LYS A 58 14.22 -16.11 -2.98
CA LYS A 58 14.25 -15.77 -4.40
C LYS A 58 14.08 -14.27 -4.62
N GLN A 59 13.19 -13.65 -3.88
CA GLN A 59 12.96 -12.20 -3.93
C GLN A 59 14.14 -11.43 -3.36
N ILE A 60 14.79 -11.94 -2.30
CA ILE A 60 16.03 -11.36 -1.76
C ILE A 60 17.14 -11.42 -2.80
N ALA A 61 17.33 -12.55 -3.48
CA ALA A 61 18.32 -12.68 -4.55
C ALA A 61 18.04 -11.66 -5.68
N HIS A 62 16.77 -11.52 -6.09
CA HIS A 62 16.36 -10.53 -7.09
C HIS A 62 16.64 -9.08 -6.64
N LEU A 63 16.33 -8.75 -5.39
CA LEU A 63 16.63 -7.43 -4.80
C LEU A 63 18.14 -7.13 -4.82
N LEU A 64 18.98 -8.15 -4.59
CA LEU A 64 20.43 -7.99 -4.62
C LEU A 64 20.96 -7.76 -6.04
N GLU A 65 20.37 -8.39 -7.04
CA GLU A 65 20.76 -8.29 -8.45
C GLU A 65 20.22 -7.04 -9.13
N VAL A 66 18.92 -6.77 -9.01
CA VAL A 66 18.21 -5.69 -9.73
C VAL A 66 18.17 -4.39 -8.95
N GLY A 67 18.15 -4.47 -7.60
CA GLY A 67 18.11 -3.30 -6.73
C GLY A 67 16.70 -2.92 -6.24
N GLU A 68 15.65 -3.57 -6.75
CA GLU A 68 14.27 -3.37 -6.29
C GLU A 68 13.43 -4.64 -6.42
N VAL A 69 12.38 -4.73 -5.61
CA VAL A 69 11.38 -5.79 -5.64
C VAL A 69 10.00 -5.20 -5.32
N ASP A 70 9.02 -5.57 -6.13
CA ASP A 70 7.60 -5.27 -5.91
C ASP A 70 6.88 -6.59 -5.56
N CYS A 71 6.18 -6.64 -4.44
CA CYS A 71 5.49 -7.85 -3.97
C CYS A 71 4.21 -7.51 -3.21
N ALA A 72 3.39 -8.52 -2.98
CA ALA A 72 2.27 -8.44 -2.05
C ALA A 72 2.70 -8.97 -0.68
N TYR A 73 2.24 -8.33 0.38
CA TYR A 73 2.41 -8.77 1.76
C TYR A 73 1.06 -8.76 2.47
N GLU A 74 0.83 -9.72 3.33
CA GLU A 74 -0.40 -9.83 4.11
C GLU A 74 -0.03 -9.90 5.60
N VAL A 75 -0.63 -9.02 6.40
CA VAL A 75 -0.52 -9.07 7.86
C VAL A 75 -1.72 -9.80 8.44
N ASP A 76 -1.58 -10.28 9.68
CA ASP A 76 -2.69 -10.87 10.44
C ASP A 76 -3.95 -10.00 10.32
N ASN A 77 -5.12 -10.63 10.31
CA ASN A 77 -6.43 -10.04 10.07
C ASN A 77 -6.78 -9.77 8.58
N GLY A 78 -5.96 -10.26 7.63
CA GLY A 78 -6.27 -10.25 6.21
C GLY A 78 -6.13 -8.87 5.53
N TYR A 79 -5.33 -7.97 6.12
CA TYR A 79 -4.95 -6.75 5.41
C TYR A 79 -3.84 -7.04 4.41
N ARG A 80 -4.09 -6.68 3.16
CA ARG A 80 -3.13 -6.84 2.07
C ARG A 80 -2.44 -5.52 1.78
N LEU A 81 -1.14 -5.61 1.51
CA LEU A 81 -0.31 -4.46 1.15
C LEU A 81 0.44 -4.76 -0.14
N ARG A 82 0.55 -3.76 -1.00
CA ARG A 82 1.55 -3.74 -2.05
C ARG A 82 2.82 -3.16 -1.47
N VAL A 83 3.91 -3.88 -1.60
CA VAL A 83 5.21 -3.51 -1.02
C VAL A 83 6.22 -3.35 -2.13
N ASN A 84 6.90 -2.22 -2.15
CA ASN A 84 8.09 -1.99 -2.95
C ASN A 84 9.29 -1.84 -2.02
N ILE A 85 10.30 -2.68 -2.20
CA ILE A 85 11.58 -2.62 -1.48
C ILE A 85 12.67 -2.29 -2.47
N PHE A 86 13.47 -1.28 -2.19
CA PHE A 86 14.48 -0.77 -3.08
C PHE A 86 15.77 -0.44 -2.34
N LYS A 87 16.89 -0.58 -3.06
CA LYS A 87 18.21 -0.18 -2.55
C LYS A 87 18.44 1.32 -2.75
N GLN A 88 18.86 1.98 -1.70
CA GLN A 88 19.26 3.38 -1.71
C GLN A 88 20.57 3.55 -0.92
N LYS A 89 21.67 3.88 -1.60
CA LYS A 89 22.99 4.12 -0.96
C LYS A 89 23.40 3.01 0.03
N ASN A 90 23.41 1.76 -0.37
CA ASN A 90 23.69 0.57 0.45
C ASN A 90 22.68 0.24 1.55
N ASN A 91 21.57 0.96 1.67
CA ASN A 91 20.48 0.67 2.58
C ASN A 91 19.25 0.20 1.82
N CYS A 92 18.30 -0.41 2.52
CA CYS A 92 16.98 -0.73 1.96
C CYS A 92 15.96 0.30 2.40
N GLY A 93 15.21 0.86 1.43
CA GLY A 93 13.98 1.59 1.67
C GLY A 93 12.77 0.67 1.42
N ILE A 94 11.72 0.83 2.20
CA ILE A 94 10.49 0.02 2.10
C ILE A 94 9.31 0.96 2.01
N ALA A 95 8.54 0.86 0.93
CA ALA A 95 7.29 1.58 0.73
C ALA A 95 6.13 0.58 0.66
N LEU A 96 5.13 0.77 1.52
CA LEU A 96 3.96 -0.10 1.57
C LEU A 96 2.71 0.73 1.25
N ARG A 97 1.86 0.18 0.42
CA ARG A 97 0.52 0.73 0.15
C ARG A 97 -0.54 -0.21 0.70
N VAL A 98 -1.40 0.33 1.54
CA VAL A 98 -2.53 -0.43 2.09
C VAL A 98 -3.57 -0.63 0.99
N ILE A 99 -3.97 -1.89 0.76
CA ILE A 99 -5.05 -2.23 -0.16
C ILE A 99 -6.33 -2.33 0.68
N PRO A 100 -7.33 -1.48 0.42
CA PRO A 100 -8.59 -1.55 1.15
C PRO A 100 -9.20 -2.95 1.07
N LYS A 101 -9.66 -3.47 2.20
CA LYS A 101 -10.28 -4.80 2.29
C LYS A 101 -11.68 -4.81 1.69
N ASP A 102 -12.42 -3.75 1.94
CA ASP A 102 -13.78 -3.61 1.49
C ASP A 102 -13.88 -2.65 0.30
N ILE A 103 -14.63 -3.06 -0.71
CA ILE A 103 -15.02 -2.20 -1.81
C ILE A 103 -16.24 -1.40 -1.33
N PRO A 104 -16.16 -0.06 -1.26
CA PRO A 104 -17.31 0.73 -0.83
C PRO A 104 -18.49 0.54 -1.80
N SER A 105 -19.72 0.64 -1.31
CA SER A 105 -20.90 0.53 -2.17
C SER A 105 -21.05 1.76 -3.08
N MET A 106 -21.75 1.62 -4.20
CA MET A 106 -22.04 2.75 -5.10
C MET A 106 -22.75 3.88 -4.36
N GLU A 107 -23.66 3.53 -3.43
CA GLU A 107 -24.41 4.47 -2.62
C GLU A 107 -23.52 5.24 -1.67
N SER A 108 -22.58 4.55 -0.99
CA SER A 108 -21.63 5.20 -0.06
C SER A 108 -20.66 6.14 -0.76
N LEU A 109 -20.39 5.90 -2.05
CA LEU A 109 -19.58 6.80 -2.89
C LEU A 109 -20.38 7.95 -3.50
N GLY A 110 -21.70 7.99 -3.28
CA GLY A 110 -22.58 9.01 -3.88
C GLY A 110 -22.67 8.92 -5.40
N LEU A 111 -22.43 7.73 -5.98
CA LEU A 111 -22.48 7.55 -7.43
C LEU A 111 -23.93 7.62 -7.93
N PRO A 112 -24.18 8.29 -9.08
CA PRO A 112 -25.51 8.36 -9.66
C PRO A 112 -26.08 6.96 -9.96
N PRO A 113 -27.41 6.72 -9.77
CA PRO A 113 -28.02 5.39 -10.02
C PRO A 113 -27.87 4.87 -11.44
N VAL A 114 -27.58 5.76 -12.40
CA VAL A 114 -27.33 5.37 -13.79
C VAL A 114 -26.10 4.48 -13.92
N ILE A 115 -25.08 4.61 -13.04
CA ILE A 115 -23.88 3.79 -13.04
C ILE A 115 -24.24 2.31 -12.86
N LYS A 116 -25.12 2.00 -11.93
CA LYS A 116 -25.63 0.63 -11.72
C LYS A 116 -26.30 0.08 -12.96
N LYS A 117 -27.18 0.86 -13.60
CA LYS A 117 -27.84 0.45 -14.85
C LYS A 117 -26.87 0.23 -15.98
N LEU A 118 -25.76 0.99 -16.04
CA LEU A 118 -24.70 0.81 -17.03
C LEU A 118 -23.90 -0.47 -16.75
N ALA A 119 -23.56 -0.76 -15.49
CA ALA A 119 -22.83 -1.98 -15.10
C ALA A 119 -23.60 -3.27 -15.45
N GLU A 120 -24.94 -3.23 -15.42
CA GLU A 120 -25.80 -4.37 -15.78
C GLU A 120 -25.91 -4.64 -17.30
N LYS A 121 -25.35 -3.76 -18.16
CA LYS A 121 -25.43 -3.94 -19.62
C LYS A 121 -24.52 -5.07 -20.08
N ARG A 122 -25.07 -5.99 -20.88
CA ARG A 122 -24.34 -7.16 -21.41
C ARG A 122 -23.43 -6.83 -22.59
N ARG A 123 -23.58 -5.69 -23.23
CA ARG A 123 -22.86 -5.28 -24.44
C ARG A 123 -22.58 -3.78 -24.41
N GLY A 124 -21.45 -3.40 -24.95
CA GLY A 124 -20.99 -2.01 -25.04
C GLY A 124 -19.64 -1.81 -24.39
N LEU A 125 -19.13 -0.61 -24.45
CA LEU A 125 -17.90 -0.17 -23.81
C LEU A 125 -18.22 1.00 -22.89
N ILE A 126 -17.75 0.91 -21.62
CA ILE A 126 -17.86 1.98 -20.65
C ILE A 126 -16.43 2.46 -20.33
N LEU A 127 -16.16 3.73 -20.53
CA LEU A 127 -14.88 4.35 -20.21
C LEU A 127 -15.00 5.21 -18.96
N VAL A 128 -14.18 4.90 -17.95
CA VAL A 128 -14.06 5.72 -16.74
C VAL A 128 -12.73 6.46 -16.79
N THR A 129 -12.78 7.78 -17.00
CA THR A 129 -11.62 8.63 -17.20
C THR A 129 -11.50 9.70 -16.14
N GLY A 130 -10.30 10.25 -15.98
CA GLY A 130 -10.01 11.33 -15.03
C GLY A 130 -8.55 11.31 -14.55
N PRO A 131 -8.09 12.33 -13.83
CA PRO A 131 -6.72 12.41 -13.30
C PRO A 131 -6.45 11.34 -12.22
N THR A 132 -5.18 11.15 -11.87
CA THR A 132 -4.79 10.25 -10.77
C THR A 132 -5.45 10.71 -9.46
N GLY A 133 -5.98 9.76 -8.68
CA GLY A 133 -6.65 10.05 -7.41
C GLY A 133 -8.12 10.50 -7.54
N SER A 134 -8.70 10.55 -8.74
CA SER A 134 -10.11 10.95 -8.96
C SER A 134 -11.15 9.85 -8.68
N GLY A 135 -10.74 8.69 -8.16
CA GLY A 135 -11.65 7.60 -7.82
C GLY A 135 -12.00 6.63 -8.95
N LYS A 136 -11.32 6.70 -10.11
CA LYS A 136 -11.58 5.80 -11.26
C LYS A 136 -11.60 4.30 -10.89
N SER A 137 -10.53 3.84 -10.28
CA SER A 137 -10.39 2.41 -9.90
C SER A 137 -11.40 2.01 -8.85
N THR A 138 -11.72 2.90 -7.91
CA THR A 138 -12.75 2.68 -6.90
C THR A 138 -14.13 2.57 -7.54
N THR A 139 -14.46 3.47 -8.46
CA THR A 139 -15.72 3.41 -9.21
C THR A 139 -15.85 2.11 -10.01
N LEU A 140 -14.78 1.72 -10.74
CA LEU A 140 -14.76 0.46 -11.50
C LEU A 140 -14.91 -0.77 -10.60
N ALA A 141 -14.32 -0.76 -9.41
CA ALA A 141 -14.41 -1.87 -8.47
C ALA A 141 -15.81 -2.04 -7.89
N THR A 142 -16.62 -0.98 -7.86
CA THR A 142 -18.01 -1.02 -7.36
C THR A 142 -19.03 -1.40 -8.45
N MET A 143 -18.64 -1.34 -9.72
CA MET A 143 -19.45 -1.72 -10.88
C MET A 143 -19.46 -3.23 -11.12
#